data_80f3b8d9bbb19df166db23aee92f118b
#
_entry.id   80f3b8d9bbb19df166db23aee92f118b
#
_cell.length_a   1.000
_cell.length_b   1.000
_cell.length_c   1.000
_cell.angle_alpha   90.00
_cell.angle_beta   90.00
_cell.angle_gamma   90.00
#
_symmetry.space_group_name_H-M   'P 1'
#
loop_
_entity.id
_entity.type
_entity.pdbx_description
1 polymer ?
#
loop_
_entity_poly.entity_id
_entity_poly.type
_entity_poly.pdbx_seq_one_letter_code
_entity_poly.pdbx_strand_id
1 'polypeptide(L)'
;MREAWHHFYTSGFWQRRRRLQLLEQPLCRFCADRGLTVRAVVVDHVEPHRGNWNKFALSPLQSLCATCHNSTKQKLEQARPGVDADGWPLDRN
;
A
#
# COMPACT_ATOMS: atom_id res chain seq x y z
N MET A 1 8.32 -0.36 -15.36
CA MET A 1 7.02 -0.15 -15.66
C MET A 1 6.10 -0.73 -14.68
N ARG A 2 5.04 -0.10 -14.41
CA ARG A 2 4.17 -0.61 -13.39
C ARG A 2 3.51 -1.89 -13.82
N GLU A 3 3.34 -2.09 -15.08
CA GLU A 3 2.73 -3.32 -15.55
C GLU A 3 3.56 -4.53 -15.23
N ALA A 4 4.82 -4.33 -14.96
CA ALA A 4 5.68 -5.46 -14.67
C ALA A 4 5.24 -6.23 -13.45
N TRP A 5 4.57 -5.59 -12.51
CA TRP A 5 4.12 -6.30 -11.33
C TRP A 5 2.63 -6.16 -11.08
N HIS A 6 1.90 -5.69 -12.07
CA HIS A 6 0.46 -5.57 -11.91
C HIS A 6 -0.18 -6.90 -11.56
N HIS A 7 0.33 -7.99 -12.16
CA HIS A 7 -0.25 -9.29 -11.91
C HIS A 7 -0.14 -9.75 -10.46
N PHE A 8 0.75 -9.15 -9.69
CA PHE A 8 0.85 -9.49 -8.28
C PHE A 8 -0.47 -9.19 -7.57
N TYR A 9 -1.10 -8.07 -7.93
CA TYR A 9 -2.31 -7.62 -7.25
C TYR A 9 -3.56 -8.34 -7.72
N THR A 10 -3.48 -9.05 -8.83
CA THR A 10 -4.64 -9.82 -9.29
C THR A 10 -4.52 -11.28 -8.89
N SER A 11 -3.46 -11.67 -8.23
CA SER A 11 -3.27 -13.07 -7.84
C SER A 11 -4.17 -13.46 -6.69
N GLY A 12 -4.50 -14.71 -6.61
CA GLY A 12 -5.26 -15.22 -5.47
C GLY A 12 -4.51 -15.09 -4.17
N PHE A 13 -3.18 -15.18 -4.24
CA PHE A 13 -2.34 -14.99 -3.08
C PHE A 13 -2.55 -13.59 -2.48
N TRP A 14 -2.52 -12.56 -3.32
CA TRP A 14 -2.69 -11.19 -2.84
C TRP A 14 -4.10 -10.95 -2.32
N GLN A 15 -5.11 -11.47 -3.03
CA GLN A 15 -6.49 -11.28 -2.60
C GLN A 15 -6.73 -11.89 -1.22
N ARG A 16 -6.15 -13.07 -0.97
CA ARG A 16 -6.29 -13.69 0.33
C ARG A 16 -5.54 -12.91 1.39
N ARG A 17 -4.33 -12.47 1.09
CA ARG A 17 -3.51 -11.74 2.03
C ARG A 17 -4.17 -10.41 2.39
N ARG A 18 -4.72 -9.73 1.40
CA ARG A 18 -5.41 -8.47 1.60
C ARG A 18 -6.63 -8.66 2.51
N ARG A 19 -7.38 -9.69 2.26
CA ARG A 19 -8.58 -9.95 3.07
C ARG A 19 -8.21 -10.22 4.52
N LEU A 20 -7.17 -11.02 4.74
CA LEU A 20 -6.73 -11.31 6.09
C LEU A 20 -6.23 -10.06 6.80
N GLN A 21 -5.51 -9.21 6.10
CA GLN A 21 -5.02 -7.97 6.69
C GLN A 21 -6.19 -7.08 7.16
N LEU A 22 -7.23 -6.96 6.35
CA LEU A 22 -8.37 -6.13 6.72
C LEU A 22 -9.19 -6.76 7.86
N LEU A 23 -9.17 -8.09 7.98
CA LEU A 23 -9.82 -8.72 9.11
C LEU A 23 -9.04 -8.48 10.39
N GLU A 24 -7.72 -8.52 10.34
CA GLU A 24 -6.91 -8.32 11.52
C GLU A 24 -6.82 -6.86 11.91
N GLN A 25 -6.79 -5.97 10.93
CA GLN A 25 -6.69 -4.54 11.18
C GLN A 25 -7.72 -3.82 10.35
N PRO A 26 -8.95 -3.77 10.81
CA PRO A 26 -10.03 -3.17 10.02
C PRO A 26 -10.03 -1.65 10.01
N LEU A 27 -9.25 -1.02 10.89
CA LEU A 27 -9.24 0.44 10.98
C LEU A 27 -7.96 1.01 10.40
N CYS A 28 -8.05 2.23 9.89
CA CYS A 28 -6.90 2.91 9.31
C CYS A 28 -5.83 3.11 10.38
N ARG A 29 -4.63 2.65 10.09
CA ARG A 29 -3.54 2.73 11.04
C ARG A 29 -3.19 4.16 11.40
N PHE A 30 -3.09 5.04 10.39
CA PHE A 30 -2.68 6.41 10.66
C PHE A 30 -3.78 7.20 11.36
N CYS A 31 -5.03 6.94 11.05
CA CYS A 31 -6.11 7.60 11.77
C CYS A 31 -6.14 7.13 13.22
N ALA A 32 -5.92 5.85 13.45
CA ALA A 32 -5.90 5.31 14.81
C ALA A 32 -4.77 5.96 15.63
N ASP A 33 -3.63 6.21 15.00
CA ASP A 33 -2.52 6.86 15.69
C ASP A 33 -2.90 8.27 16.14
N ARG A 34 -3.87 8.88 15.49
CA ARG A 34 -4.35 10.19 15.87
C ARG A 34 -5.61 10.13 16.74
N GLY A 35 -5.96 8.97 17.20
CA GLY A 35 -7.13 8.82 18.06
C GLY A 35 -8.46 8.76 17.31
N LEU A 36 -8.42 8.55 16.00
CA LEU A 36 -9.63 8.51 15.21
C LEU A 36 -9.97 7.08 14.82
N THR A 37 -11.26 6.82 14.68
CA THR A 37 -11.74 5.50 14.29
C THR A 37 -12.26 5.59 12.87
N VAL A 38 -11.46 5.21 11.90
CA VAL A 38 -11.83 5.30 10.49
C VAL A 38 -11.57 3.95 9.85
N ARG A 39 -12.55 3.46 9.11
CA ARG A 39 -12.44 2.16 8.48
C ARG A 39 -11.38 2.15 7.40
N ALA A 40 -10.57 1.12 7.35
CA ALA A 40 -9.59 0.95 6.31
C ALA A 40 -10.24 0.32 5.08
N VAL A 41 -9.83 0.76 3.92
CA VAL A 41 -10.31 0.19 2.66
C VAL A 41 -9.16 -0.15 1.73
N VAL A 42 -7.95 0.24 2.07
CA VAL A 42 -6.78 0.00 1.26
C VAL A 42 -5.77 -0.78 2.08
N VAL A 43 -5.13 -1.77 1.48
CA VAL A 43 -4.03 -2.48 2.11
C VAL A 43 -2.78 -2.11 1.33
N ASP A 44 -1.78 -1.62 2.05
CA ASP A 44 -0.57 -1.14 1.44
C ASP A 44 0.63 -1.80 2.10
N HIS A 45 1.74 -1.85 1.41
CA HIS A 45 2.98 -2.34 2.00
C HIS A 45 3.62 -1.23 2.81
N VAL A 46 4.15 -1.56 3.96
CA VAL A 46 4.85 -0.58 4.78
C VAL A 46 6.06 -0.07 4.01
N GLU A 47 6.73 -0.96 3.28
CA GLU A 47 7.83 -0.59 2.44
C GLU A 47 7.53 -0.93 1.00
N PRO A 48 7.93 -0.12 0.03
CA PRO A 48 7.67 -0.42 -1.37
C PRO A 48 8.37 -1.70 -1.79
N HIS A 49 7.69 -2.56 -2.54
CA HIS A 49 8.29 -3.80 -3.01
C HIS A 49 9.03 -3.61 -4.33
N ARG A 50 8.70 -2.59 -5.08
CA ARG A 50 9.37 -2.23 -6.33
C ARG A 50 9.48 -3.38 -7.33
N GLY A 51 8.45 -4.18 -7.41
CA GLY A 51 8.43 -5.29 -8.34
C GLY A 51 9.12 -6.55 -7.86
N ASN A 52 9.62 -6.54 -6.63
CA ASN A 52 10.28 -7.71 -6.07
C ASN A 52 9.23 -8.61 -5.43
N TRP A 53 9.05 -9.81 -5.96
CA TRP A 53 8.02 -10.71 -5.46
C TRP A 53 8.19 -11.06 -4.00
N ASN A 54 9.42 -11.30 -3.55
CA ASN A 54 9.62 -11.66 -2.16
C ASN A 54 9.24 -10.52 -1.23
N LYS A 55 9.56 -9.30 -1.59
CA LYS A 55 9.15 -8.17 -0.78
C LYS A 55 7.64 -8.01 -0.83
N PHE A 56 7.04 -8.17 -2.00
CA PHE A 56 5.59 -8.07 -2.12
C PHE A 56 4.90 -9.13 -1.25
N ALA A 57 5.39 -10.35 -1.29
CA ALA A 57 4.72 -11.45 -0.62
C ALA A 57 4.98 -11.52 0.88
N LEU A 58 6.14 -11.08 1.31
CA LEU A 58 6.55 -11.31 2.69
C LEU A 58 6.68 -10.06 3.55
N SER A 59 6.69 -8.88 2.97
CA SER A 59 6.85 -7.67 3.76
C SER A 59 5.58 -7.33 4.53
N PRO A 60 5.72 -6.60 5.62
CA PRO A 60 4.56 -6.21 6.41
C PRO A 60 3.57 -5.35 5.63
N LEU A 61 2.32 -5.50 5.96
CA LEU A 61 1.25 -4.73 5.35
C LEU A 61 0.64 -3.79 6.38
N GLN A 62 -0.07 -2.81 5.91
CA GLN A 62 -0.80 -1.90 6.78
C GLN A 62 -2.15 -1.60 6.17
N SER A 63 -3.12 -1.32 7.03
CA SER A 63 -4.49 -1.01 6.61
C SER A 63 -4.68 0.50 6.67
N LEU A 64 -5.17 1.10 5.61
CA LEU A 64 -5.31 2.55 5.53
C LEU A 64 -6.65 2.92 4.93
N CYS A 65 -7.15 4.10 5.27
CA CYS A 65 -8.28 4.65 4.55
C CYS A 65 -7.73 5.31 3.27
N ALA A 66 -8.60 5.59 2.34
CA ALA A 66 -8.17 6.13 1.05
C ALA A 66 -7.44 7.45 1.20
N THR A 67 -7.91 8.30 2.08
CA THR A 67 -7.29 9.61 2.29
C THR A 67 -5.85 9.49 2.80
N CYS A 68 -5.64 8.63 3.78
CA CYS A 68 -4.29 8.46 4.33
C CYS A 68 -3.37 7.81 3.32
N HIS A 69 -3.88 6.87 2.55
CA HIS A 69 -3.08 6.23 1.52
C HIS A 69 -2.61 7.26 0.49
N ASN A 70 -3.51 8.10 0.03
CA ASN A 70 -3.16 9.11 -0.96
C ASN A 70 -2.22 10.15 -0.39
N SER A 71 -2.41 10.56 0.85
CA SER A 71 -1.54 11.54 1.48
C SER A 71 -0.13 11.01 1.64
N THR A 72 0.00 9.75 2.00
CA THR A 72 1.31 9.13 2.16
C THR A 72 2.04 9.08 0.82
N LYS A 73 1.33 8.75 -0.24
CA LYS A 73 1.96 8.73 -1.55
C LYS A 73 2.42 10.11 -1.95
N GLN A 74 1.61 11.14 -1.71
CA GLN A 74 1.99 12.49 -2.05
C GLN A 74 3.23 12.94 -1.27
N LYS A 75 3.31 12.59 -0.01
CA LYS A 75 4.46 12.94 0.79
C LYS A 75 5.74 12.29 0.27
N LEU A 76 5.64 11.04 -0.13
CA LEU A 76 6.79 10.35 -0.67
C LEU A 76 7.24 10.98 -1.99
N GLU A 77 6.30 11.38 -2.82
CA GLU A 77 6.63 12.00 -4.07
C GLU A 77 7.27 13.35 -3.85
N GLN A 78 6.77 14.12 -2.92
CA GLN A 78 7.33 15.42 -2.64
C GLN A 78 8.71 15.33 -2.00
N ALA A 79 8.91 14.36 -1.17
CA ALA A 79 10.18 14.19 -0.50
C ALA A 79 11.26 13.72 -1.45
N ARG A 80 10.88 13.11 -2.55
CA ARG A 80 11.85 12.53 -3.47
C ARG A 80 11.47 12.86 -4.89
N PRO A 81 11.58 14.10 -5.27
CA PRO A 81 11.15 14.51 -6.57
C PRO A 81 11.89 13.77 -7.65
N GLY A 82 11.19 13.38 -8.60
CA GLY A 82 11.80 12.69 -9.70
C GLY A 82 11.86 11.23 -9.57
N VAL A 83 11.69 10.75 -8.39
CA VAL A 83 11.85 9.38 -8.24
C VAL A 83 10.64 8.70 -8.63
N ASP A 84 9.66 9.37 -8.63
CA ASP A 84 8.50 8.77 -8.93
C ASP A 84 8.52 8.13 -10.16
N ALA A 85 9.07 8.71 -11.03
CA ALA A 85 9.03 8.17 -12.27
C ALA A 85 9.42 6.84 -12.27
N ASP A 86 10.25 6.52 -11.41
CA ASP A 86 10.70 5.36 -11.57
C ASP A 86 10.02 4.43 -10.92
N GLY A 87 9.78 4.59 -10.38
CA GLY A 87 9.41 3.60 -9.88
C GLY A 87 8.46 3.52 -9.04
N TRP A 88 8.21 4.46 -8.51
CA TRP A 88 7.18 4.43 -7.60
C TRP A 88 5.93 4.49 -8.36
N PRO A 89 5.16 3.55 -8.22
CA PRO A 89 4.01 3.46 -9.04
C PRO A 89 3.00 4.44 -8.66
N LEU A 90 3.23 5.61 -9.01
CA LEU A 90 2.34 6.56 -8.67
C LEU A 90 1.05 6.29 -9.17
N ASP A 91 1.03 5.74 -10.25
CA ASP A 91 -0.17 5.60 -10.84
C ASP A 91 -0.79 4.40 -10.49
N ARG A 92 -0.29 3.72 -9.78
CA ARG A 92 -0.74 2.59 -9.67
C ARG A 92 -1.36 2.37 -8.53
N ASN A 93 -1.69 2.16 -8.16
CA ASN A 93 -2.28 1.78 -7.10
C ASN A 93 -3.42 1.91 -7.04
#